data_7ff5e7edeec69b0c3d8899c74ab17c91
#
_entry.id   7ff5e7edeec69b0c3d8899c74ab17c91
#
_cell.length_a   1.000
_cell.length_b   1.000
_cell.length_c   1.000
_cell.angle_alpha   90.00
_cell.angle_beta   90.00
_cell.angle_gamma   90.00
#
_symmetry.space_group_name_H-M   'P 1'
#
loop_
_entity.id
_entity.type
_entity.pdbx_description
1 polymer ?
#
loop_
_entity_poly.entity_id
_entity_poly.type
_entity_poly.pdbx_seq_one_letter_code
_entity_poly.pdbx_strand_id
1 'polypeptide(L)'
;LNSPEGRGTSFSPLDEGSTYTLALLMYNSFGDTAFVSKSASTFGYFAKDFDRTKTLEDFIGAFGVTATVDVDSQSSEKTFRMDIARINDRDVLISGMTDMRDFAPQLKGYYDKELHMLIVEPQYAGMYNGAYATLGFSNGLSIFWGDAGMAVGYIGDTLYWASSPYSPEEVNSYMFLLFSTPQASSSSYLRQYAGSKTYSSLKMKPLQQASA
;
A
#
# COMPACT_ATOMS: atom_id res chain seq x y z
N LEU A 1 -30.93 -28.14 5.23
CA LEU A 1 -30.55 -26.72 5.32
C LEU A 1 -30.13 -26.26 3.93
N ASN A 2 -31.03 -25.60 3.21
CA ASN A 2 -30.65 -24.88 2.01
C ASN A 2 -29.87 -23.67 2.44
N SER A 3 -28.53 -23.72 2.34
CA SER A 3 -27.70 -22.54 2.38
C SER A 3 -28.14 -21.64 1.24
N PRO A 4 -28.58 -20.42 1.50
CA PRO A 4 -28.89 -19.50 0.40
C PRO A 4 -27.58 -19.19 -0.30
N GLU A 5 -27.47 -19.64 -1.54
CA GLU A 5 -26.33 -19.36 -2.39
C GLU A 5 -26.05 -17.86 -2.39
N GLY A 6 -24.82 -17.50 -2.01
CA GLY A 6 -24.24 -16.21 -2.31
C GLY A 6 -24.82 -14.97 -1.60
N ARG A 7 -25.44 -15.09 -0.44
CA ARG A 7 -25.84 -13.92 0.34
C ARG A 7 -24.69 -13.43 1.22
N GLY A 8 -23.93 -12.49 0.69
CA GLY A 8 -23.04 -11.67 1.49
C GLY A 8 -23.83 -10.56 2.20
N THR A 9 -23.42 -10.22 3.41
CA THR A 9 -23.89 -9.01 4.11
C THR A 9 -22.74 -8.02 4.12
N SER A 10 -22.99 -6.82 3.63
CA SER A 10 -22.05 -5.70 3.71
C SER A 10 -22.47 -4.77 4.83
N PHE A 11 -21.49 -4.24 5.53
CA PHE A 11 -21.66 -3.23 6.56
C PHE A 11 -21.03 -1.93 6.07
N SER A 12 -21.83 -0.87 6.04
CA SER A 12 -21.38 0.45 5.62
C SER A 12 -22.31 1.52 6.21
N PRO A 13 -21.78 2.67 6.65
CA PRO A 13 -20.36 2.98 6.77
C PRO A 13 -19.73 2.29 7.99
N LEU A 14 -18.44 1.98 7.91
CA LEU A 14 -17.62 1.58 9.04
C LEU A 14 -16.71 2.75 9.42
N ASP A 15 -16.51 2.96 10.72
CA ASP A 15 -15.56 3.97 11.19
C ASP A 15 -14.12 3.53 10.91
N GLU A 16 -13.33 4.47 10.48
CA GLU A 16 -11.94 4.27 10.13
C GLU A 16 -11.08 4.04 11.39
N GLY A 17 -10.01 3.25 11.27
CA GLY A 17 -9.12 2.93 12.39
C GLY A 17 -9.77 2.13 13.52
N SER A 18 -10.94 1.59 13.27
CA SER A 18 -11.74 0.87 14.27
C SER A 18 -11.62 -0.64 14.09
N THR A 19 -11.65 -1.37 15.22
CA THR A 19 -11.71 -2.82 15.20
C THR A 19 -13.15 -3.26 15.38
N TYR A 20 -13.64 -4.04 14.44
CA TYR A 20 -14.98 -4.63 14.47
C TYR A 20 -14.89 -6.12 14.72
N THR A 21 -15.76 -6.63 15.57
CA THR A 21 -15.96 -8.06 15.72
C THR A 21 -17.29 -8.44 15.09
N LEU A 22 -17.21 -9.18 14.01
CA LEU A 22 -18.38 -9.79 13.38
C LEU A 22 -18.69 -11.10 14.10
N ALA A 23 -19.90 -11.21 14.59
CA ALA A 23 -20.38 -12.41 15.27
C ALA A 23 -21.57 -12.98 14.50
N LEU A 24 -21.51 -14.25 14.18
CA LEU A 24 -22.62 -14.99 13.61
C LEU A 24 -23.15 -15.95 14.68
N LEU A 25 -24.39 -15.71 15.08
CA LEU A 25 -25.13 -16.62 15.93
C LEU A 25 -26.10 -17.43 15.06
N MET A 26 -25.95 -18.72 15.04
CA MET A 26 -26.82 -19.64 14.34
C MET A 26 -27.61 -20.44 15.38
N TYR A 27 -28.88 -20.65 15.12
CA TYR A 27 -29.72 -21.52 15.93
C TYR A 27 -30.57 -22.42 15.03
N ASN A 28 -30.82 -23.62 15.47
CA ASN A 28 -31.70 -24.55 14.81
C ASN A 28 -33.09 -24.53 15.43
N SER A 29 -34.03 -25.29 14.84
CA SER A 29 -35.39 -25.39 15.32
C SER A 29 -35.50 -26.11 16.68
N PHE A 30 -34.44 -26.71 17.16
CA PHE A 30 -34.40 -27.42 18.48
C PHE A 30 -33.79 -26.53 19.58
N GLY A 31 -33.36 -25.31 19.23
CA GLY A 31 -32.78 -24.37 20.18
C GLY A 31 -31.27 -24.50 20.37
N ASP A 32 -30.61 -25.41 19.68
CA ASP A 32 -29.15 -25.47 19.68
C ASP A 32 -28.57 -24.24 19.03
N THR A 33 -27.51 -23.71 19.61
CA THR A 33 -26.83 -22.50 19.11
C THR A 33 -25.39 -22.79 18.74
N ALA A 34 -24.95 -22.21 17.66
CA ALA A 34 -23.53 -22.14 17.25
C ALA A 34 -23.11 -20.69 17.11
N PHE A 35 -21.95 -20.37 17.63
CA PHE A 35 -21.39 -19.02 17.59
C PHE A 35 -20.03 -19.04 16.89
N VAL A 36 -19.87 -18.14 15.92
CA VAL A 36 -18.59 -17.89 15.24
C VAL A 36 -18.36 -16.40 15.24
N SER A 37 -17.19 -15.97 15.64
CA SER A 37 -16.79 -14.56 15.56
C SER A 37 -15.45 -14.41 14.84
N LYS A 38 -15.31 -13.31 14.12
CA LYS A 38 -14.06 -12.90 13.50
C LYS A 38 -13.91 -11.39 13.68
N SER A 39 -12.74 -10.98 14.17
CA SER A 39 -12.39 -9.57 14.26
C SER A 39 -11.65 -9.15 13.00
N ALA A 40 -11.98 -7.96 12.53
CA ALA A 40 -11.27 -7.26 11.46
C ALA A 40 -11.16 -5.79 11.86
N SER A 41 -10.02 -5.17 11.52
CA SER A 41 -9.81 -3.74 11.73
C SER A 41 -9.89 -3.03 10.41
N THR A 42 -10.60 -1.90 10.40
CA THR A 42 -10.46 -0.93 9.32
C THR A 42 -9.11 -0.24 9.46
N PHE A 43 -8.46 0.07 8.36
CA PHE A 43 -7.10 0.60 8.41
C PHE A 43 -7.08 2.01 9.01
N GLY A 44 -6.06 2.26 9.83
CA GLY A 44 -6.05 3.37 10.76
C GLY A 44 -5.47 4.69 10.25
N TYR A 45 -5.00 4.76 9.01
CA TYR A 45 -4.49 6.00 8.45
C TYR A 45 -5.17 6.27 7.12
N PHE A 46 -5.98 7.30 7.11
CA PHE A 46 -6.70 7.72 5.92
C PHE A 46 -6.15 9.05 5.46
N ALA A 47 -6.21 9.25 4.17
CA ALA A 47 -5.80 10.51 3.59
C ALA A 47 -6.53 11.73 4.20
N LYS A 48 -7.69 11.56 4.82
CA LYS A 48 -8.40 12.62 5.55
C LYS A 48 -7.70 13.08 6.84
N ASP A 49 -6.90 12.19 7.47
CA ASP A 49 -6.20 12.48 8.74
C ASP A 49 -4.86 13.19 8.51
N PHE A 50 -4.45 13.33 7.26
CA PHE A 50 -3.21 13.98 6.91
C PHE A 50 -3.27 15.49 7.13
N ASP A 51 -2.15 16.05 7.59
CA ASP A 51 -1.96 17.47 7.81
C ASP A 51 -2.06 18.25 6.47
N ARG A 52 -3.12 19.04 6.33
CA ARG A 52 -3.41 19.83 5.14
C ARG A 52 -2.63 21.15 5.07
N THR A 53 -1.72 21.40 5.98
CA THR A 53 -0.84 22.58 5.95
C THR A 53 0.49 22.31 5.26
N LYS A 54 0.80 21.05 4.96
CA LYS A 54 2.06 20.64 4.34
C LYS A 54 2.14 21.08 2.88
N THR A 55 3.32 21.45 2.47
CA THR A 55 3.65 21.88 1.12
C THR A 55 4.54 20.81 0.46
N LEU A 56 4.77 20.91 -0.85
CA LEU A 56 5.69 20.00 -1.52
C LEU A 56 7.08 19.97 -0.86
N GLU A 57 7.56 21.09 -0.34
CA GLU A 57 8.89 21.18 0.31
C GLU A 57 9.00 20.26 1.54
N ASP A 58 7.92 20.07 2.28
CA ASP A 58 7.92 19.20 3.46
C ASP A 58 8.14 17.73 3.10
N PHE A 59 7.86 17.35 1.87
CA PHE A 59 8.03 15.99 1.36
C PHE A 59 9.37 15.74 0.70
N ILE A 60 10.17 16.78 0.45
CA ILE A 60 11.46 16.64 -0.23
C ILE A 60 12.55 16.33 0.79
N GLY A 61 13.36 15.31 0.53
CA GLY A 61 14.49 14.95 1.38
C GLY A 61 14.68 13.45 1.56
N ALA A 62 15.46 13.12 2.56
CA ALA A 62 15.77 11.75 2.95
C ALA A 62 14.93 11.33 4.15
N PHE A 63 14.41 10.13 4.11
CA PHE A 63 13.53 9.57 5.14
C PHE A 63 14.02 8.19 5.59
N GLY A 64 14.00 7.96 6.89
CA GLY A 64 14.10 6.62 7.46
C GLY A 64 12.72 5.96 7.44
N VAL A 65 12.61 4.84 6.77
CA VAL A 65 11.38 4.08 6.63
C VAL A 65 11.40 2.88 7.55
N THR A 66 10.33 2.64 8.27
CA THR A 66 10.04 1.37 8.95
C THR A 66 8.82 0.75 8.28
N ALA A 67 8.92 -0.50 7.91
CA ALA A 67 7.84 -1.24 7.26
C ALA A 67 7.82 -2.70 7.69
N THR A 68 6.64 -3.33 7.67
CA THR A 68 6.52 -4.78 7.69
C THR A 68 6.72 -5.29 6.27
N VAL A 69 7.65 -6.21 6.09
CA VAL A 69 8.00 -6.78 4.79
C VAL A 69 7.65 -8.25 4.77
N ASP A 70 6.84 -8.64 3.80
CA ASP A 70 6.40 -10.01 3.59
C ASP A 70 7.10 -10.62 2.38
N VAL A 71 7.75 -11.76 2.62
CA VAL A 71 8.39 -12.59 1.62
C VAL A 71 8.04 -14.05 1.92
N ASP A 72 7.49 -14.77 0.96
CA ASP A 72 7.17 -16.20 1.09
C ASP A 72 6.40 -16.56 2.37
N SER A 73 5.40 -15.73 2.71
CA SER A 73 4.56 -15.87 3.92
C SER A 73 5.31 -15.66 5.25
N GLN A 74 6.49 -15.10 5.23
CA GLN A 74 7.22 -14.67 6.42
C GLN A 74 7.23 -13.14 6.51
N SER A 75 6.72 -12.62 7.62
CA SER A 75 6.71 -11.19 7.92
C SER A 75 7.88 -10.80 8.80
N SER A 76 8.54 -9.71 8.48
CA SER A 76 9.59 -9.12 9.33
C SER A 76 9.58 -7.60 9.24
N GLU A 77 9.84 -6.94 10.36
CA GLU A 77 10.05 -5.50 10.34
C GLU A 77 11.42 -5.18 9.72
N LYS A 78 11.43 -4.22 8.81
CA LYS A 78 12.65 -3.72 8.15
C LYS A 78 12.72 -2.21 8.25
N THR A 79 13.95 -1.73 8.28
CA THR A 79 14.26 -0.31 8.16
C THR A 79 15.12 -0.10 6.93
N PHE A 80 14.81 0.94 6.17
CA PHE A 80 15.57 1.34 4.98
C PHE A 80 15.45 2.85 4.76
N ARG A 81 16.24 3.37 3.86
CA ARG A 81 16.21 4.79 3.49
C ARG A 81 15.40 4.97 2.21
N MET A 82 14.59 6.01 2.20
CA MET A 82 13.89 6.51 1.01
C MET A 82 14.27 7.96 0.79
N ASP A 83 14.52 8.32 -0.45
CA ASP A 83 14.80 9.70 -0.84
C ASP A 83 13.70 10.18 -1.80
N ILE A 84 13.19 11.37 -1.54
CA ILE A 84 12.19 12.04 -2.38
C ILE A 84 12.83 13.31 -2.93
N ALA A 85 12.95 13.38 -4.24
CA ALA A 85 13.55 14.52 -4.93
C ALA A 85 12.49 15.23 -5.79
N ARG A 86 12.55 16.56 -5.83
CA ARG A 86 11.70 17.37 -6.70
C ARG A 86 12.12 17.19 -8.17
N ILE A 87 11.16 16.97 -9.05
CA ILE A 87 11.33 17.08 -10.51
C ILE A 87 10.86 18.46 -10.97
N ASN A 88 9.69 18.89 -10.53
CA ASN A 88 9.10 20.21 -10.83
C ASN A 88 8.15 20.64 -9.68
N ASP A 89 7.29 21.62 -9.91
CA ASP A 89 6.34 22.14 -8.89
C ASP A 89 5.21 21.17 -8.51
N ARG A 90 5.17 20.00 -9.10
CA ARG A 90 4.18 18.97 -8.85
C ARG A 90 4.82 17.60 -8.69
N ASP A 91 5.69 17.23 -9.61
CA ASP A 91 6.18 15.87 -9.73
C ASP A 91 7.44 15.64 -8.90
N VAL A 92 7.54 14.44 -8.34
CA VAL A 92 8.67 14.00 -7.53
C VAL A 92 9.21 12.67 -8.05
N LEU A 93 10.49 12.44 -7.77
CA LEU A 93 11.17 11.18 -7.96
C LEU A 93 11.39 10.55 -6.58
N ILE A 94 10.93 9.31 -6.42
CA ILE A 94 11.05 8.54 -5.18
C ILE A 94 12.03 7.40 -5.44
N SER A 95 13.06 7.31 -4.64
CA SER A 95 14.05 6.24 -4.68
C SER A 95 14.22 5.57 -3.32
N GLY A 96 14.70 4.32 -3.32
CA GLY A 96 14.88 3.57 -2.07
C GLY A 96 13.59 3.01 -1.44
N MET A 97 12.54 2.79 -2.22
CA MET A 97 11.29 2.19 -1.73
C MET A 97 11.41 0.68 -1.45
N THR A 98 12.58 0.20 -1.10
CA THR A 98 12.81 -1.23 -0.84
C THR A 98 14.04 -1.44 0.01
N ASP A 99 14.05 -2.53 0.77
CA ASP A 99 15.22 -3.03 1.50
C ASP A 99 16.08 -4.00 0.66
N MET A 100 15.75 -4.21 -0.62
CA MET A 100 16.51 -5.06 -1.54
C MET A 100 17.79 -4.35 -1.99
N ARG A 101 18.96 -4.90 -1.63
CA ARG A 101 20.27 -4.23 -1.81
C ARG A 101 20.61 -3.92 -3.26
N ASP A 102 20.25 -4.81 -4.17
CA ASP A 102 20.64 -4.72 -5.59
C ASP A 102 19.49 -4.21 -6.47
N PHE A 103 18.47 -3.61 -5.85
CA PHE A 103 17.33 -3.03 -6.54
C PHE A 103 17.09 -1.59 -6.05
N ALA A 104 17.32 -0.66 -6.93
CA ALA A 104 17.15 0.77 -6.66
C ALA A 104 16.08 1.36 -7.61
N PRO A 105 14.79 1.05 -7.40
CA PRO A 105 13.73 1.58 -8.23
C PRO A 105 13.67 3.09 -8.11
N GLN A 106 13.42 3.75 -9.25
CA GLN A 106 13.10 5.17 -9.32
C GLN A 106 11.65 5.32 -9.75
N LEU A 107 10.82 5.73 -8.84
CA LEU A 107 9.38 5.82 -9.02
C LEU A 107 8.96 7.29 -9.09
N LYS A 108 7.92 7.54 -9.85
CA LYS A 108 7.31 8.87 -9.93
C LYS A 108 6.14 8.96 -8.98
N GLY A 109 6.02 10.09 -8.33
CA GLY A 109 4.83 10.50 -7.62
C GLY A 109 4.51 11.95 -7.98
N TYR A 110 3.38 12.43 -7.53
CA TYR A 110 3.03 13.84 -7.67
C TYR A 110 2.42 14.40 -6.39
N TYR A 111 2.65 15.68 -6.18
CA TYR A 111 2.04 16.42 -5.08
C TYR A 111 0.68 16.98 -5.50
N ASP A 112 -0.33 16.64 -4.73
CA ASP A 112 -1.67 17.20 -4.87
C ASP A 112 -1.79 18.44 -3.98
N LYS A 113 -1.99 19.61 -4.61
CA LYS A 113 -2.05 20.91 -3.92
C LYS A 113 -3.35 21.12 -3.17
N GLU A 114 -4.43 20.45 -3.53
CA GLU A 114 -5.72 20.56 -2.86
C GLU A 114 -5.78 19.64 -1.64
N LEU A 115 -5.15 18.49 -1.77
CA LEU A 115 -5.13 17.47 -0.72
C LEU A 115 -3.91 17.58 0.19
N HIS A 116 -2.88 18.34 -0.20
CA HIS A 116 -1.63 18.51 0.55
C HIS A 116 -0.92 17.18 0.85
N MET A 117 -0.83 16.30 -0.14
CA MET A 117 -0.19 15.00 -0.02
C MET A 117 0.51 14.57 -1.32
N LEU A 118 1.39 13.58 -1.22
CA LEU A 118 1.92 12.94 -2.42
C LEU A 118 1.02 11.77 -2.83
N ILE A 119 0.87 11.57 -4.12
CA ILE A 119 0.18 10.43 -4.72
C ILE A 119 1.17 9.60 -5.49
N VAL A 120 1.13 8.30 -5.29
CA VAL A 120 1.96 7.31 -6.02
C VAL A 120 1.03 6.30 -6.66
N GLU A 121 1.20 6.07 -7.95
CA GLU A 121 0.38 5.17 -8.75
C GLU A 121 1.17 3.92 -9.18
N PRO A 122 0.50 2.83 -9.59
CA PRO A 122 1.14 1.65 -10.12
C PRO A 122 2.00 2.00 -11.34
N GLN A 123 3.22 1.49 -11.38
CA GLN A 123 4.14 1.81 -12.46
C GLN A 123 5.25 0.78 -12.60
N TYR A 124 5.90 0.77 -13.76
CA TYR A 124 7.12 0.02 -13.96
C TYR A 124 8.24 0.56 -13.08
N ALA A 125 8.92 -0.33 -12.36
CA ALA A 125 9.92 0.02 -11.34
C ALA A 125 11.36 -0.35 -11.76
N GLY A 126 11.55 -0.92 -12.93
CA GLY A 126 12.87 -1.33 -13.41
C GLY A 126 13.07 -2.84 -13.49
N MET A 127 14.33 -3.27 -13.46
CA MET A 127 14.69 -4.69 -13.50
C MET A 127 15.39 -5.10 -12.22
N TYR A 128 15.07 -6.30 -11.73
CA TYR A 128 15.72 -6.94 -10.60
C TYR A 128 16.05 -8.40 -10.95
N ASN A 129 17.34 -8.75 -10.87
CA ASN A 129 17.84 -10.10 -11.20
C ASN A 129 17.31 -10.66 -12.53
N GLY A 130 17.25 -9.83 -13.57
CA GLY A 130 16.74 -10.23 -14.88
C GLY A 130 15.22 -10.29 -15.00
N ALA A 131 14.49 -10.04 -13.92
CA ALA A 131 13.03 -9.92 -13.92
C ALA A 131 12.58 -8.47 -14.03
N TYR A 132 11.43 -8.23 -14.65
CA TYR A 132 10.79 -6.93 -14.70
C TYR A 132 10.03 -6.69 -13.40
N ALA A 133 10.37 -5.64 -12.71
CA ALA A 133 9.69 -5.22 -11.49
C ALA A 133 8.61 -4.18 -11.80
N THR A 134 7.44 -4.36 -11.24
CA THR A 134 6.34 -3.40 -11.32
C THR A 134 5.83 -3.11 -9.92
N LEU A 135 5.65 -1.82 -9.61
CA LEU A 135 4.97 -1.40 -8.40
C LEU A 135 3.47 -1.65 -8.56
N GLY A 136 2.90 -2.37 -7.63
CA GLY A 136 1.46 -2.58 -7.49
C GLY A 136 1.03 -2.32 -6.06
N PHE A 137 -0.27 -2.29 -5.82
CA PHE A 137 -0.87 -2.06 -4.51
C PHE A 137 -1.77 -3.22 -4.13
N SER A 138 -2.00 -3.40 -2.82
CA SER A 138 -2.81 -4.50 -2.32
C SER A 138 -3.52 -4.11 -1.02
N ASN A 139 -4.63 -4.78 -0.77
CA ASN A 139 -5.32 -4.77 0.52
C ASN A 139 -5.06 -6.05 1.33
N GLY A 140 -4.07 -6.84 0.93
CA GLY A 140 -3.75 -8.14 1.52
C GLY A 140 -4.54 -9.32 0.94
N LEU A 141 -5.62 -9.06 0.19
CA LEU A 141 -6.45 -10.09 -0.47
C LEU A 141 -6.33 -10.05 -1.99
N SER A 142 -6.18 -8.86 -2.54
CA SER A 142 -6.13 -8.62 -3.98
C SER A 142 -5.00 -7.66 -4.33
N ILE A 143 -4.52 -7.78 -5.56
CA ILE A 143 -3.53 -6.88 -6.14
C ILE A 143 -4.27 -5.96 -7.11
N PHE A 144 -4.03 -4.68 -6.96
CA PHE A 144 -4.68 -3.63 -7.74
C PHE A 144 -3.69 -2.96 -8.70
N TRP A 145 -4.21 -2.66 -9.88
CA TRP A 145 -3.54 -1.99 -10.98
C TRP A 145 -4.42 -0.87 -11.53
N GLY A 146 -3.86 -0.02 -12.32
CA GLY A 146 -4.62 1.05 -12.98
C GLY A 146 -5.02 2.13 -12.00
N ASP A 147 -6.29 2.19 -11.64
CA ASP A 147 -6.84 3.27 -10.80
C ASP A 147 -6.51 3.16 -9.30
N ALA A 148 -5.75 2.13 -8.91
CA ALA A 148 -5.24 2.04 -7.55
C ALA A 148 -4.10 3.03 -7.33
N GLY A 149 -3.93 3.46 -6.08
CA GLY A 149 -2.82 4.35 -5.71
C GLY A 149 -2.72 4.50 -4.21
N MET A 150 -1.58 4.99 -3.77
CA MET A 150 -1.36 5.34 -2.37
C MET A 150 -1.06 6.83 -2.24
N ALA A 151 -1.61 7.41 -1.19
CA ALA A 151 -1.30 8.75 -0.73
C ALA A 151 -0.26 8.70 0.39
N VAL A 152 0.68 9.62 0.37
CA VAL A 152 1.67 9.82 1.44
C VAL A 152 1.42 11.18 2.05
N GLY A 153 1.21 11.22 3.36
CA GLY A 153 0.92 12.45 4.08
C GLY A 153 1.40 12.42 5.52
N TYR A 154 1.48 13.59 6.12
CA TYR A 154 1.93 13.77 7.50
C TYR A 154 0.80 13.60 8.51
N ILE A 155 1.10 12.89 9.60
CA ILE A 155 0.38 12.96 10.86
C ILE A 155 1.42 13.33 11.93
N GLY A 156 1.36 14.54 12.45
CA GLY A 156 2.42 15.07 13.29
C GLY A 156 3.75 15.22 12.55
N ASP A 157 4.80 14.55 13.05
CA ASP A 157 6.16 14.55 12.49
C ASP A 157 6.48 13.36 11.59
N THR A 158 5.50 12.50 11.37
CA THR A 158 5.69 11.22 10.68
C THR A 158 4.84 11.16 9.42
N LEU A 159 5.42 10.68 8.32
CA LEU A 159 4.67 10.39 7.11
C LEU A 159 4.12 8.97 7.16
N TYR A 160 2.88 8.85 6.72
CA TYR A 160 2.18 7.58 6.59
C TYR A 160 1.70 7.39 5.16
N TRP A 161 1.48 6.14 4.83
CA TRP A 161 0.89 5.73 3.56
C TRP A 161 -0.55 5.29 3.79
N ALA A 162 -1.43 5.75 2.93
CA ALA A 162 -2.86 5.43 2.95
C ALA A 162 -3.39 5.23 1.54
N SER A 163 -4.58 4.69 1.41
CA SER A 163 -5.27 4.67 0.11
C SER A 163 -5.36 6.07 -0.48
N SER A 164 -5.09 6.20 -1.76
CA SER A 164 -5.30 7.45 -2.47
C SER A 164 -6.79 7.81 -2.47
N PRO A 165 -7.16 9.07 -2.19
CA PRO A 165 -8.56 9.51 -2.25
C PRO A 165 -9.14 9.46 -3.67
N TYR A 166 -8.31 9.28 -4.68
CA TYR A 166 -8.72 9.11 -6.08
C TYR A 166 -8.87 7.65 -6.49
N SER A 167 -8.46 6.71 -5.63
CA SER A 167 -8.58 5.29 -5.89
C SER A 167 -9.91 4.77 -5.37
N PRO A 168 -10.68 4.02 -6.17
CA PRO A 168 -11.88 3.34 -5.68
C PRO A 168 -11.55 2.16 -4.75
N GLU A 169 -10.28 1.75 -4.71
CA GLU A 169 -9.83 0.58 -3.99
C GLU A 169 -9.13 0.98 -2.69
N GLU A 170 -9.48 0.32 -1.59
CA GLU A 170 -8.76 0.45 -0.34
C GLU A 170 -7.48 -0.38 -0.40
N VAL A 171 -6.33 0.30 -0.39
CA VAL A 171 -5.02 -0.34 -0.37
C VAL A 171 -4.27 0.01 0.91
N ASN A 172 -3.50 -0.94 1.45
CA ASN A 172 -2.76 -0.76 2.70
C ASN A 172 -1.29 -1.17 2.59
N SER A 173 -0.91 -1.67 1.43
CA SER A 173 0.44 -2.12 1.14
C SER A 173 0.79 -1.86 -0.31
N TYR A 174 2.08 -1.64 -0.57
CA TYR A 174 2.61 -1.71 -1.91
C TYR A 174 3.50 -2.95 -2.07
N MET A 175 3.68 -3.37 -3.30
CA MET A 175 4.52 -4.51 -3.62
C MET A 175 5.28 -4.31 -4.90
N PHE A 176 6.46 -4.91 -4.96
CA PHE A 176 7.15 -5.12 -6.23
C PHE A 176 6.83 -6.51 -6.74
N LEU A 177 6.16 -6.56 -7.87
CA LEU A 177 5.83 -7.79 -8.58
C LEU A 177 6.89 -8.05 -9.63
N LEU A 178 7.45 -9.22 -9.59
CA LEU A 178 8.53 -9.65 -10.46
C LEU A 178 8.00 -10.58 -11.54
N PHE A 179 8.38 -10.34 -12.79
CA PHE A 179 7.99 -11.14 -13.95
C PHE A 179 9.22 -11.51 -14.77
N SER A 180 9.36 -12.79 -15.10
CA SER A 180 10.59 -13.32 -15.73
C SER A 180 10.81 -12.88 -17.18
N THR A 181 9.77 -12.46 -17.91
CA THR A 181 9.92 -11.88 -19.27
C THR A 181 8.78 -10.94 -19.60
N PRO A 182 9.03 -9.84 -20.36
CA PRO A 182 8.01 -9.23 -21.17
C PRO A 182 7.95 -10.05 -22.46
N GLN A 183 7.06 -10.98 -22.58
CA GLN A 183 6.83 -11.60 -23.88
C GLN A 183 6.08 -10.60 -24.75
N ALA A 184 6.83 -9.93 -25.60
CA ALA A 184 6.31 -9.20 -26.75
C ALA A 184 5.90 -10.23 -27.82
N SER A 185 4.84 -10.97 -27.58
CA SER A 185 4.13 -11.69 -28.62
C SER A 185 2.66 -11.32 -28.56
N SER A 186 2.14 -10.97 -29.69
CA SER A 186 0.84 -10.37 -29.95
C SER A 186 -0.39 -11.21 -29.58
N SER A 187 -0.30 -12.22 -28.78
CA SER A 187 -1.43 -13.08 -28.46
C SER A 187 -1.41 -13.84 -27.13
N SER A 188 -0.44 -13.65 -26.24
CA SER A 188 -0.53 -14.25 -24.91
C SER A 188 0.14 -13.38 -23.86
N TYR A 189 -0.66 -12.83 -22.97
CA TYR A 189 -0.29 -12.07 -21.78
C TYR A 189 0.28 -12.97 -20.66
N LEU A 190 1.04 -14.00 -20.99
CA LEU A 190 1.66 -14.85 -20.01
C LEU A 190 3.00 -14.26 -19.59
N ARG A 191 2.91 -13.18 -18.80
CA ARG A 191 4.04 -12.80 -17.94
C ARG A 191 4.17 -13.90 -16.90
N GLN A 192 5.27 -14.63 -16.94
CA GLN A 192 5.52 -15.64 -15.93
C GLN A 192 5.87 -14.93 -14.63
N TYR A 193 4.98 -15.05 -13.65
CA TYR A 193 5.19 -14.50 -12.31
C TYR A 193 6.39 -15.18 -11.66
N ALA A 194 7.35 -14.39 -11.21
CA ALA A 194 8.58 -14.85 -10.61
C ALA A 194 8.64 -14.63 -9.09
N GLY A 195 7.73 -13.83 -8.55
CA GLY A 195 7.66 -13.55 -7.11
C GLY A 195 7.16 -12.15 -6.79
N SER A 196 6.97 -11.90 -5.51
CA SER A 196 6.63 -10.57 -5.00
C SER A 196 7.30 -10.29 -3.67
N LYS A 197 7.44 -9.00 -3.37
CA LYS A 197 7.83 -8.52 -2.06
C LYS A 197 6.89 -7.40 -1.66
N THR A 198 6.21 -7.59 -0.54
CA THR A 198 5.15 -6.69 -0.06
C THR A 198 5.63 -5.89 1.12
N TYR A 199 5.23 -4.62 1.16
CA TYR A 199 5.55 -3.65 2.19
C TYR A 199 4.27 -3.06 2.74
N SER A 200 4.06 -3.20 4.04
CA SER A 200 2.88 -2.70 4.76
C SER A 200 3.27 -1.96 6.03
N SER A 201 2.30 -1.32 6.67
CA SER A 201 2.51 -0.57 7.93
C SER A 201 3.63 0.48 7.85
N LEU A 202 3.69 1.18 6.72
CA LEU A 202 4.77 2.12 6.40
C LEU A 202 4.70 3.37 7.27
N LYS A 203 5.82 3.66 7.90
CA LYS A 203 6.08 4.90 8.65
C LYS A 203 7.41 5.49 8.20
N MET A 204 7.43 6.79 7.95
CA MET A 204 8.62 7.47 7.47
C MET A 204 8.90 8.68 8.36
N LYS A 205 10.16 8.84 8.74
CA LYS A 205 10.61 10.04 9.47
C LYS A 205 11.72 10.73 8.70
N PRO A 206 11.70 12.07 8.63
CA PRO A 206 12.80 12.81 8.04
C PRO A 206 14.12 12.45 8.73
N LEU A 207 15.12 12.12 7.93
CA LEU A 207 16.48 11.98 8.44
C LEU A 207 17.08 13.38 8.62
N GLN A 208 17.46 13.72 9.84
CA GLN A 208 18.18 14.98 10.07
C GLN A 208 19.45 14.99 9.22
N GLN A 209 19.60 16.01 8.41
CA GLN A 209 20.90 16.27 7.78
C GLN A 209 21.90 16.48 8.92
N ALA A 210 22.94 15.65 8.95
CA ALA A 210 24.05 15.91 9.86
C ALA A 210 24.53 17.33 9.56
N SER A 211 24.45 18.19 10.57
CA SER A 211 25.01 19.55 10.48
C SER A 211 26.50 19.40 10.15
N ALA A 212 26.90 19.90 8.98
CA ALA A 212 28.29 19.90 8.54
C ALA A 212 29.11 20.89 9.35
#